data_976943edf7a7f835e360f10ec2b0063e
#
_entry.id   976943edf7a7f835e360f10ec2b0063e
#
_cell.length_a   1.000
_cell.length_b   1.000
_cell.length_c   1.000
_cell.angle_alpha   90.00
_cell.angle_beta   90.00
_cell.angle_gamma   90.00
#
_symmetry.space_group_name_H-M   'P 1'
#
loop_
_entity.id
_entity.type
_entity.pdbx_description
1 polymer ?
#
loop_
_entity_poly.entity_id
_entity_poly.type
_entity_poly.pdbx_seq_one_letter_code
_entity_poly.pdbx_strand_id
1 'polypeptide(L)'
;MTQKNVLLFLILLYFSSPAVAQLTGFEKEVPQNFKSSNGQELALSSLYYKEGNKSLEWNFSPNSILNIPSESVFTLNDDNGITLWIYNEEPQQDTLRFEFYSPTGHVSYHFGFRLYSAGWRACWISFKYMQGDKKEKEIAGYRIVAPNRTGRIFLDRLTFPVQKINDRTTPDLQMPTNNSLTYRDLWHWCRVWQWEQYRYDLPLSKALTTTEKQELATIEARLFEALDIKKAPRKDVSKAYNTFKTAAIRPSGNGFTGAPIVAPDELNRQKGEISLNDLEDMLSGFAYDACYNHSAQSMKNYFLVWDYAINQGFAFGSGMGTNHHYGYQIRKIYTTAWLMRDAIWKAPNRDNILSALIFWSALQETRIPYQYGRDELLDSWHTLLMPKTISALMFVDERERARALTGLSRWLSGSLQYSPGTIGGIKVDGTTFHHGGFYPAYTTGVLAMVGQFIALTPQPHPIRSYSGSTPSLKIRFYIYAQLLQQSRMGHRHQWKTPFRRWHER
;
A
#
# COMPACT_ATOMS: atom_id res chain seq x y z
N MET A 1 34.23 53.16 -10.92
CA MET A 1 34.14 51.70 -10.72
C MET A 1 34.62 51.02 -11.99
N THR A 2 35.74 50.38 -11.94
CA THR A 2 36.46 49.91 -13.10
C THR A 2 35.92 48.50 -13.54
N GLN A 3 35.88 48.28 -14.85
CA GLN A 3 35.38 47.05 -15.51
C GLN A 3 35.90 45.72 -14.94
N LYS A 4 36.95 45.72 -14.16
CA LYS A 4 37.51 44.54 -13.49
C LYS A 4 36.65 43.98 -12.36
N ASN A 5 35.81 44.78 -11.71
CA ASN A 5 34.99 44.39 -10.60
C ASN A 5 33.64 43.74 -11.02
N VAL A 6 33.23 43.98 -12.27
CA VAL A 6 32.01 43.37 -12.83
C VAL A 6 32.27 41.93 -13.28
N LEU A 7 33.50 41.63 -13.75
CA LEU A 7 33.86 40.28 -14.19
C LEU A 7 34.03 39.30 -13.02
N LEU A 8 34.47 39.76 -11.86
CA LEU A 8 34.62 38.94 -10.66
C LEU A 8 33.28 38.60 -10.03
N PHE A 9 32.25 39.44 -10.20
CA PHE A 9 30.91 39.16 -9.70
C PHE A 9 30.12 38.20 -10.59
N LEU A 10 30.42 38.13 -11.89
CA LEU A 10 29.82 37.18 -12.84
C LEU A 10 30.42 35.79 -12.75
N ILE A 11 31.63 35.63 -12.28
CA ILE A 11 32.27 34.31 -12.08
C ILE A 11 31.80 33.64 -10.78
N LEU A 12 31.36 34.42 -9.77
CA LEU A 12 30.84 33.85 -8.51
C LEU A 12 29.37 33.39 -8.59
N LEU A 13 28.66 33.69 -9.66
CA LEU A 13 27.28 33.21 -9.91
C LEU A 13 27.19 31.91 -10.67
N TYR A 14 28.31 31.27 -11.03
CA TYR A 14 28.33 30.07 -11.82
C TYR A 14 28.50 28.74 -11.01
N PHE A 15 28.52 28.81 -9.68
CA PHE A 15 28.79 27.61 -8.86
C PHE A 15 27.74 27.32 -7.79
N SER A 16 26.48 27.27 -8.19
CA SER A 16 25.50 26.48 -7.42
C SER A 16 24.23 26.26 -8.24
N SER A 17 24.35 25.57 -9.37
CA SER A 17 23.18 24.85 -9.87
C SER A 17 22.90 23.73 -8.87
N PRO A 18 21.75 23.70 -8.20
CA PRO A 18 21.40 22.53 -7.43
C PRO A 18 21.44 21.35 -8.38
N ALA A 19 22.13 20.27 -8.03
CA ALA A 19 22.12 19.03 -8.80
C ALA A 19 20.64 18.63 -8.95
N VAL A 20 20.12 18.77 -10.18
CA VAL A 20 18.75 18.37 -10.48
C VAL A 20 18.75 16.84 -10.44
N ALA A 21 18.03 16.29 -9.49
CA ALA A 21 17.85 14.84 -9.40
C ALA A 21 17.30 14.31 -10.75
N GLN A 22 18.08 13.50 -11.43
CA GLN A 22 17.68 12.91 -12.72
C GLN A 22 17.15 11.49 -12.49
N LEU A 23 16.01 11.19 -13.09
CA LEU A 23 15.46 9.84 -13.13
C LEU A 23 16.27 8.97 -14.08
N THR A 24 16.80 7.85 -13.61
CA THR A 24 17.48 6.84 -14.39
C THR A 24 16.56 5.64 -14.62
N GLY A 25 16.04 5.47 -15.82
CA GLY A 25 15.12 4.39 -16.23
C GLY A 25 15.79 3.24 -16.97
N PHE A 26 17.12 3.21 -17.10
CA PHE A 26 17.91 2.14 -17.71
C PHE A 26 17.50 1.71 -19.13
N GLU A 27 16.92 2.61 -19.91
CA GLU A 27 16.40 2.28 -21.26
C GLU A 27 17.50 2.11 -22.32
N LYS A 28 18.61 2.84 -22.17
CA LYS A 28 19.65 2.94 -23.21
C LYS A 28 20.90 2.13 -22.90
N GLU A 29 21.45 2.34 -21.73
CA GLU A 29 22.73 1.76 -21.31
C GLU A 29 22.81 1.59 -19.79
N VAL A 30 23.68 0.70 -19.35
CA VAL A 30 24.11 0.64 -17.94
C VAL A 30 25.08 1.80 -17.71
N PRO A 31 24.86 2.66 -16.70
CA PRO A 31 25.79 3.76 -16.42
C PRO A 31 27.21 3.23 -16.21
N GLN A 32 28.19 3.81 -16.92
CA GLN A 32 29.59 3.30 -16.96
C GLN A 32 30.28 3.29 -15.60
N ASN A 33 29.81 4.15 -14.68
CA ASN A 33 30.33 4.24 -13.32
C ASN A 33 29.72 3.21 -12.35
N PHE A 34 28.68 2.46 -12.75
CA PHE A 34 28.14 1.38 -11.92
C PHE A 34 29.04 0.14 -12.01
N LYS A 35 29.40 -0.43 -10.87
CA LYS A 35 30.32 -1.58 -10.78
C LYS A 35 29.80 -2.64 -9.83
N SER A 36 29.85 -3.91 -10.25
CA SER A 36 29.61 -5.07 -9.40
C SER A 36 30.91 -5.72 -8.96
N SER A 37 31.05 -6.02 -7.66
CA SER A 37 32.30 -6.57 -7.09
C SER A 37 32.54 -8.05 -7.42
N ASN A 38 31.51 -8.79 -7.87
CA ASN A 38 31.61 -10.22 -8.18
C ASN A 38 32.12 -10.51 -9.59
N GLY A 39 32.51 -9.47 -10.34
CA GLY A 39 32.97 -9.60 -11.73
C GLY A 39 31.88 -9.96 -12.72
N GLN A 40 30.63 -10.12 -12.30
CA GLN A 40 29.50 -10.28 -13.21
C GLN A 40 29.13 -8.94 -13.82
N GLU A 41 28.89 -8.94 -15.10
CA GLU A 41 28.45 -7.74 -15.80
C GLU A 41 27.04 -7.36 -15.39
N LEU A 42 26.83 -6.08 -15.17
CA LEU A 42 25.51 -5.49 -15.07
C LEU A 42 24.91 -5.46 -16.48
N ALA A 43 23.70 -5.88 -16.62
CA ALA A 43 23.03 -5.95 -17.92
C ALA A 43 21.72 -5.15 -17.93
N LEU A 44 21.35 -4.65 -19.10
CA LEU A 44 19.98 -4.24 -19.34
C LEU A 44 19.13 -5.47 -19.64
N SER A 45 18.00 -5.57 -18.98
CA SER A 45 17.08 -6.68 -19.13
C SER A 45 15.69 -6.20 -19.54
N SER A 46 15.09 -6.92 -20.48
CA SER A 46 13.69 -6.75 -20.86
C SER A 46 12.77 -7.81 -20.23
N LEU A 47 13.26 -8.56 -19.23
CA LEU A 47 12.44 -9.54 -18.52
C LEU A 47 11.40 -8.88 -17.62
N TYR A 48 11.87 -7.92 -16.83
CA TYR A 48 11.02 -7.16 -15.91
C TYR A 48 11.45 -5.69 -15.94
N TYR A 49 10.53 -4.80 -16.15
CA TYR A 49 10.75 -3.35 -16.14
C TYR A 49 9.54 -2.65 -15.51
N LYS A 50 9.81 -1.64 -14.73
CA LYS A 50 8.75 -0.84 -14.08
C LYS A 50 8.21 0.20 -15.04
N GLU A 51 9.09 0.76 -15.83
CA GLU A 51 8.82 1.77 -16.87
C GLU A 51 9.54 1.42 -18.15
N GLY A 52 9.07 1.95 -19.30
CA GLY A 52 9.74 1.77 -20.58
C GLY A 52 9.73 0.32 -21.09
N ASN A 53 10.91 -0.21 -21.37
CA ASN A 53 11.11 -1.55 -21.93
C ASN A 53 12.29 -2.32 -21.31
N LYS A 54 13.06 -1.70 -20.44
CA LYS A 54 14.23 -2.30 -19.81
C LYS A 54 14.40 -1.83 -18.37
N SER A 55 15.17 -2.60 -17.63
CA SER A 55 15.64 -2.30 -16.28
C SER A 55 17.08 -2.75 -16.13
N LEU A 56 17.75 -2.37 -15.04
CA LEU A 56 19.06 -2.88 -14.67
C LEU A 56 18.93 -4.23 -13.98
N GLU A 57 19.45 -5.28 -14.61
CA GLU A 57 19.57 -6.61 -14.00
C GLU A 57 20.88 -6.72 -13.22
N TRP A 58 20.79 -7.14 -11.98
CA TRP A 58 21.93 -7.45 -11.15
C TRP A 58 21.84 -8.89 -10.62
N ASN A 59 22.73 -9.74 -11.14
CA ASN A 59 22.97 -11.08 -10.63
C ASN A 59 24.04 -10.97 -9.54
N PHE A 60 23.70 -11.31 -8.31
CA PHE A 60 24.58 -11.16 -7.16
C PHE A 60 25.04 -12.51 -6.59
N SER A 61 26.28 -12.54 -6.12
CA SER A 61 26.87 -13.59 -5.27
C SER A 61 26.77 -13.21 -3.80
N PRO A 62 27.00 -14.14 -2.84
CA PRO A 62 27.00 -13.85 -1.42
C PRO A 62 27.84 -12.62 -1.07
N ASN A 63 27.23 -11.63 -0.43
CA ASN A 63 27.84 -10.37 0.01
C ASN A 63 28.51 -9.53 -1.09
N SER A 64 28.19 -9.77 -2.35
CA SER A 64 28.69 -8.93 -3.45
C SER A 64 28.10 -7.51 -3.36
N ILE A 65 28.81 -6.57 -3.95
CA ILE A 65 28.52 -5.14 -3.84
C ILE A 65 28.21 -4.57 -5.24
N LEU A 66 27.09 -3.90 -5.38
CA LEU A 66 26.81 -3.00 -6.51
C LEU A 66 27.15 -1.58 -6.05
N ASN A 67 28.23 -1.02 -6.58
CA ASN A 67 28.67 0.33 -6.28
C ASN A 67 28.08 1.33 -7.26
N ILE A 68 27.48 2.40 -6.76
CA ILE A 68 26.79 3.45 -7.51
C ILE A 68 27.32 4.80 -7.02
N PRO A 69 28.41 5.31 -7.61
CA PRO A 69 28.93 6.62 -7.28
C PRO A 69 27.97 7.72 -7.74
N SER A 70 27.91 8.80 -6.99
CA SER A 70 27.21 10.01 -7.41
C SER A 70 28.01 10.73 -8.51
N GLU A 71 27.33 11.42 -9.42
CA GLU A 71 27.99 12.24 -10.44
C GLU A 71 28.83 13.39 -9.83
N SER A 72 28.39 13.88 -8.67
CA SER A 72 29.12 14.88 -7.88
C SER A 72 28.88 14.63 -6.40
N VAL A 73 29.88 15.03 -5.59
CA VAL A 73 29.72 15.09 -4.14
C VAL A 73 28.67 16.13 -3.80
N PHE A 74 27.74 15.77 -2.95
CA PHE A 74 26.70 16.70 -2.48
C PHE A 74 26.62 16.71 -0.95
N THR A 75 26.29 17.84 -0.38
CA THR A 75 26.01 17.98 1.04
C THR A 75 24.51 17.69 1.27
N LEU A 76 24.24 16.61 2.01
CA LEU A 76 22.86 16.22 2.29
C LEU A 76 22.21 17.09 3.37
N ASN A 77 20.90 17.20 3.28
CA ASN A 77 20.05 17.53 4.41
C ASN A 77 19.14 16.33 4.74
N ASP A 78 18.51 16.36 5.90
CA ASP A 78 17.75 15.23 6.42
C ASP A 78 16.54 14.85 5.54
N ASP A 79 15.99 15.77 4.75
CA ASP A 79 14.86 15.53 3.85
C ASP A 79 15.27 14.94 2.49
N ASN A 80 16.58 15.04 2.14
CA ASN A 80 17.09 14.35 0.96
C ASN A 80 16.97 12.83 1.11
N GLY A 81 17.01 12.12 0.00
CA GLY A 81 16.90 10.67 0.05
C GLY A 81 17.14 9.98 -1.28
N ILE A 82 16.68 8.75 -1.36
CA ILE A 82 16.72 7.90 -2.55
C ILE A 82 15.33 7.38 -2.86
N THR A 83 15.01 7.29 -4.16
CA THR A 83 13.85 6.55 -4.65
C THR A 83 14.29 5.63 -5.77
N LEU A 84 13.84 4.38 -5.75
CA LEU A 84 13.97 3.43 -6.85
C LEU A 84 12.89 2.36 -6.72
N TRP A 85 12.72 1.57 -7.78
CA TRP A 85 11.92 0.36 -7.76
C TRP A 85 12.82 -0.86 -7.85
N ILE A 86 12.52 -1.89 -7.05
CA ILE A 86 13.24 -3.15 -6.99
C ILE A 86 12.27 -4.27 -7.32
N TYR A 87 12.58 -5.07 -8.33
CA TYR A 87 11.87 -6.30 -8.62
C TYR A 87 12.62 -7.48 -8.03
N ASN A 88 11.88 -8.32 -7.32
CA ASN A 88 12.38 -9.57 -6.76
C ASN A 88 11.53 -10.73 -7.27
N GLU A 89 12.16 -11.76 -7.82
CA GLU A 89 11.47 -12.92 -8.35
C GLU A 89 11.03 -13.89 -7.24
N GLU A 90 11.84 -13.99 -6.18
CA GLU A 90 11.67 -14.98 -5.12
C GLU A 90 11.61 -14.33 -3.73
N PRO A 91 10.41 -14.26 -3.10
CA PRO A 91 10.27 -13.74 -1.75
C PRO A 91 11.09 -14.57 -0.75
N GLN A 92 12.02 -13.92 -0.04
CA GLN A 92 12.83 -14.54 1.00
C GLN A 92 13.02 -13.59 2.18
N GLN A 93 13.34 -14.14 3.36
CA GLN A 93 13.59 -13.37 4.59
C GLN A 93 15.00 -12.71 4.62
N ASP A 94 15.45 -12.26 3.46
CA ASP A 94 16.74 -11.62 3.26
C ASP A 94 16.63 -10.10 3.14
N THR A 95 17.77 -9.43 3.22
CA THR A 95 17.84 -7.96 3.19
C THR A 95 18.99 -7.51 2.30
N LEU A 96 18.71 -6.63 1.35
CA LEU A 96 19.73 -5.79 0.70
C LEU A 96 20.11 -4.69 1.67
N ARG A 97 21.39 -4.39 1.81
CA ARG A 97 21.87 -3.28 2.63
C ARG A 97 22.35 -2.15 1.74
N PHE A 98 21.77 -0.99 1.89
CA PHE A 98 22.17 0.25 1.24
C PHE A 98 23.12 1.02 2.17
N GLU A 99 24.29 1.40 1.67
CA GLU A 99 25.33 2.12 2.42
C GLU A 99 25.76 3.36 1.66
N PHE A 100 25.59 4.54 2.26
CA PHE A 100 25.95 5.82 1.68
C PHE A 100 27.29 6.26 2.24
N TYR A 101 28.23 6.53 1.36
CA TYR A 101 29.61 6.83 1.72
C TYR A 101 30.03 8.25 1.31
N SER A 102 30.90 8.82 2.11
CA SER A 102 31.55 10.11 1.89
C SER A 102 32.72 10.02 0.90
N PRO A 103 33.33 11.15 0.49
CA PRO A 103 34.56 11.17 -0.29
C PRO A 103 35.74 10.43 0.38
N THR A 104 35.73 10.30 1.70
CA THR A 104 36.74 9.53 2.45
C THR A 104 36.47 8.02 2.41
N GLY A 105 35.33 7.57 1.91
CA GLY A 105 34.88 6.18 1.92
C GLY A 105 34.15 5.76 3.19
N HIS A 106 33.99 6.66 4.17
CA HIS A 106 33.27 6.38 5.41
C HIS A 106 31.77 6.24 5.16
N VAL A 107 31.15 5.20 5.75
CA VAL A 107 29.71 4.94 5.64
C VAL A 107 28.98 5.61 6.79
N SER A 108 28.44 6.80 6.55
CA SER A 108 27.71 7.56 7.56
C SER A 108 26.24 7.21 7.68
N TYR A 109 25.64 6.70 6.60
CA TYR A 109 24.21 6.36 6.54
C TYR A 109 24.01 5.00 5.91
N HIS A 110 23.03 4.24 6.42
CA HIS A 110 22.63 2.97 5.82
C HIS A 110 21.20 2.61 6.18
N PHE A 111 20.59 1.73 5.38
CA PHE A 111 19.32 1.08 5.68
C PHE A 111 19.26 -0.31 5.05
N GLY A 112 18.29 -1.11 5.48
CA GLY A 112 17.99 -2.41 4.88
C GLY A 112 16.71 -2.35 4.03
N PHE A 113 16.70 -3.10 2.93
CA PHE A 113 15.50 -3.35 2.12
C PHE A 113 15.25 -4.86 2.09
N ARG A 114 14.13 -5.30 2.67
CA ARG A 114 13.80 -6.73 2.75
C ARG A 114 13.27 -7.26 1.43
N LEU A 115 13.74 -8.44 1.06
CA LEU A 115 13.36 -9.15 -0.18
C LEU A 115 12.17 -10.10 0.03
N TYR A 116 11.24 -9.76 0.91
CA TYR A 116 10.09 -10.61 1.22
C TYR A 116 8.94 -10.50 0.21
N SER A 117 9.00 -9.54 -0.71
CA SER A 117 7.98 -9.36 -1.76
C SER A 117 8.36 -10.06 -3.06
N ALA A 118 7.37 -10.55 -3.80
CA ALA A 118 7.51 -10.87 -5.22
C ALA A 118 7.08 -9.67 -6.08
N GLY A 119 7.75 -9.48 -7.22
CA GLY A 119 7.43 -8.37 -8.13
C GLY A 119 8.06 -7.04 -7.73
N TRP A 120 7.56 -5.97 -8.34
CA TRP A 120 8.05 -4.61 -8.10
C TRP A 120 7.64 -4.09 -6.74
N ARG A 121 8.60 -3.47 -6.04
CA ARG A 121 8.38 -2.79 -4.78
C ARG A 121 9.15 -1.48 -4.74
N ALA A 122 8.50 -0.40 -4.30
CA ALA A 122 9.13 0.89 -4.11
C ALA A 122 10.10 0.87 -2.92
N CYS A 123 11.29 1.44 -3.14
CA CYS A 123 12.31 1.67 -2.13
C CYS A 123 12.52 3.19 -2.00
N TRP A 124 11.77 3.84 -1.09
CA TRP A 124 11.79 5.28 -0.90
C TRP A 124 12.08 5.62 0.55
N ILE A 125 13.19 6.32 0.78
CA ILE A 125 13.62 6.66 2.13
C ILE A 125 14.42 7.97 2.16
N SER A 126 14.13 8.83 3.14
CA SER A 126 14.94 10.02 3.42
C SER A 126 16.06 9.71 4.43
N PHE A 127 17.15 10.47 4.36
CA PHE A 127 18.33 10.29 5.23
C PHE A 127 17.99 10.40 6.72
N LYS A 128 16.98 11.21 7.08
CA LYS A 128 16.55 11.32 8.49
C LYS A 128 16.15 9.99 9.13
N TYR A 129 15.62 9.03 8.32
CA TYR A 129 15.20 7.71 8.79
C TYR A 129 16.29 6.64 8.71
N MET A 130 17.41 6.91 8.04
CA MET A 130 18.48 5.94 7.91
C MET A 130 19.22 5.75 9.24
N GLN A 131 19.81 4.58 9.39
CA GLN A 131 20.74 4.24 10.46
C GLN A 131 22.14 4.78 10.13
N GLY A 132 23.06 4.72 11.08
CA GLY A 132 24.46 5.13 10.92
C GLY A 132 24.89 6.13 11.98
N ASP A 133 26.16 6.49 11.98
CA ASP A 133 26.71 7.47 12.92
C ASP A 133 26.47 8.94 12.51
N LYS A 134 26.08 9.14 11.25
CA LYS A 134 25.68 10.43 10.65
C LYS A 134 26.72 11.56 10.79
N LYS A 135 28.01 11.19 10.87
CA LYS A 135 29.09 12.13 11.10
C LYS A 135 29.41 12.99 9.88
N GLU A 136 29.44 12.35 8.69
CA GLU A 136 29.78 13.03 7.46
C GLU A 136 28.51 13.26 6.64
N LYS A 137 28.30 14.51 6.23
CA LYS A 137 27.13 14.91 5.44
C LYS A 137 27.44 15.08 3.96
N GLU A 138 28.69 15.00 3.57
CA GLU A 138 29.10 14.97 2.17
C GLU A 138 29.01 13.53 1.66
N ILE A 139 28.22 13.32 0.63
CA ILE A 139 27.98 11.99 0.03
C ILE A 139 28.58 11.96 -1.36
N ALA A 140 29.43 10.97 -1.60
CA ALA A 140 30.07 10.69 -2.88
C ALA A 140 29.39 9.57 -3.67
N GLY A 141 28.47 8.84 -3.04
CA GLY A 141 27.73 7.76 -3.67
C GLY A 141 27.14 6.81 -2.65
N TYR A 142 26.60 5.71 -3.16
CA TYR A 142 26.13 4.62 -2.31
C TYR A 142 26.46 3.27 -2.93
N ARG A 143 26.34 2.22 -2.12
CA ARG A 143 26.47 0.85 -2.57
C ARG A 143 25.35 -0.01 -2.03
N ILE A 144 24.98 -1.02 -2.79
CA ILE A 144 24.02 -2.04 -2.39
C ILE A 144 24.80 -3.30 -2.11
N VAL A 145 24.71 -3.81 -0.88
CA VAL A 145 25.34 -5.06 -0.46
C VAL A 145 24.31 -6.18 -0.50
N ALA A 146 24.61 -7.23 -1.23
CA ALA A 146 23.75 -8.40 -1.37
C ALA A 146 23.69 -9.22 -0.07
N PRO A 147 22.63 -9.99 0.15
CA PRO A 147 22.58 -10.98 1.24
C PRO A 147 23.60 -12.11 1.04
N ASN A 148 23.78 -12.93 2.07
CA ASN A 148 24.73 -14.05 2.04
C ASN A 148 24.19 -15.26 1.22
N ARG A 149 23.77 -15.02 -0.01
CA ARG A 149 23.36 -16.00 -1.01
C ARG A 149 23.57 -15.50 -2.42
N THR A 150 23.42 -16.35 -3.39
CA THR A 150 23.24 -15.96 -4.79
C THR A 150 21.80 -15.55 -5.06
N GLY A 151 21.57 -14.67 -6.03
CA GLY A 151 20.26 -14.27 -6.46
C GLY A 151 20.28 -13.24 -7.59
N ARG A 152 19.09 -12.79 -7.96
CA ARG A 152 18.87 -11.82 -9.02
C ARG A 152 17.80 -10.83 -8.62
N ILE A 153 18.04 -9.56 -8.90
CA ILE A 153 17.06 -8.49 -8.79
C ILE A 153 17.13 -7.59 -10.01
N PHE A 154 16.08 -6.81 -10.20
CA PHE A 154 16.03 -5.77 -11.24
C PHE A 154 15.79 -4.42 -10.58
N LEU A 155 16.47 -3.39 -11.06
CA LEU A 155 16.36 -2.03 -10.56
C LEU A 155 15.84 -1.12 -11.66
N ASP A 156 14.92 -0.23 -11.31
CA ASP A 156 14.35 0.71 -12.25
C ASP A 156 13.92 2.01 -11.56
N ARG A 157 13.70 3.07 -12.32
CA ARG A 157 13.25 4.39 -11.85
C ARG A 157 14.08 4.92 -10.68
N LEU A 158 15.40 4.82 -10.81
CA LEU A 158 16.33 5.30 -9.80
C LEU A 158 16.44 6.82 -9.85
N THR A 159 16.27 7.47 -8.70
CA THR A 159 16.58 8.88 -8.51
C THR A 159 17.44 9.06 -7.26
N PHE A 160 18.63 9.64 -7.43
CA PHE A 160 19.55 9.93 -6.36
C PHE A 160 20.51 11.09 -6.72
N PRO A 161 20.69 12.10 -5.86
CA PRO A 161 19.90 12.36 -4.66
C PRO A 161 18.53 12.93 -4.97
N VAL A 162 17.51 12.53 -4.21
CA VAL A 162 16.20 13.20 -4.24
C VAL A 162 16.26 14.41 -3.32
N GLN A 163 15.82 15.56 -3.82
CA GLN A 163 15.87 16.83 -3.08
C GLN A 163 15.03 16.79 -1.79
N LYS A 164 13.82 16.26 -1.90
CA LYS A 164 12.91 16.12 -0.77
C LYS A 164 12.01 14.92 -0.95
N ILE A 165 12.01 14.02 0.02
CA ILE A 165 11.01 12.97 0.12
C ILE A 165 9.84 13.50 0.95
N ASN A 166 8.62 13.41 0.40
CA ASN A 166 7.41 13.87 1.06
C ASN A 166 7.23 13.14 2.41
N ASP A 167 6.74 13.85 3.42
CA ASP A 167 6.44 13.26 4.74
C ASP A 167 5.39 12.14 4.69
N ARG A 168 4.57 12.11 3.65
CA ARG A 168 3.61 11.03 3.38
C ARG A 168 4.25 9.78 2.79
N THR A 169 5.47 9.87 2.27
CA THR A 169 6.30 8.76 1.84
C THR A 169 7.07 8.19 3.03
N THR A 170 6.38 7.53 3.91
CA THR A 170 7.00 6.94 5.09
C THR A 170 7.52 5.55 4.76
N PRO A 171 8.80 5.23 5.07
CA PRO A 171 9.29 3.87 4.92
C PRO A 171 8.45 2.93 5.77
N ASP A 172 8.10 1.81 5.22
CA ASP A 172 7.43 0.76 5.96
C ASP A 172 8.43 -0.14 6.72
N LEU A 173 7.92 -1.10 7.49
CA LEU A 173 8.77 -1.98 8.29
C LEU A 173 9.61 -2.97 7.47
N GLN A 174 9.45 -3.02 6.14
CA GLN A 174 10.36 -3.76 5.28
C GLN A 174 11.66 -3.00 5.01
N MET A 175 11.71 -1.71 5.35
CA MET A 175 12.92 -0.90 5.34
C MET A 175 13.32 -0.54 6.78
N PRO A 176 14.02 -1.42 7.51
CA PRO A 176 14.45 -1.16 8.88
C PRO A 176 15.24 0.13 8.98
N THR A 177 14.80 1.02 9.83
CA THR A 177 15.42 2.32 10.09
C THR A 177 15.77 2.45 11.56
N ASN A 178 16.56 3.48 11.93
CA ASN A 178 16.82 3.80 13.32
C ASN A 178 15.66 4.53 14.00
N ASN A 179 14.56 4.68 13.31
CA ASN A 179 13.43 5.41 13.84
C ASN A 179 12.73 4.57 14.91
N SER A 180 13.18 4.72 16.15
CA SER A 180 12.46 4.22 17.29
C SER A 180 11.21 5.08 17.50
N LEU A 181 10.04 4.48 17.38
CA LEU A 181 8.78 4.99 17.93
C LEU A 181 8.52 6.49 17.71
N THR A 182 8.44 6.92 16.49
CA THR A 182 7.76 8.15 16.19
C THR A 182 6.26 7.86 16.02
N TYR A 183 5.42 8.89 16.02
CA TYR A 183 3.99 8.72 15.77
C TYR A 183 3.68 7.96 14.46
N ARG A 184 4.63 7.79 13.56
CA ARG A 184 4.56 6.99 12.32
C ARG A 184 4.45 5.50 12.57
N ASP A 185 4.92 5.00 13.70
CA ASP A 185 4.66 3.62 14.12
C ASP A 185 3.16 3.41 14.38
N LEU A 186 2.42 4.49 14.55
CA LEU A 186 0.98 4.48 14.74
C LEU A 186 0.23 4.31 13.41
N TRP A 187 0.84 4.59 12.28
CA TRP A 187 0.20 4.49 10.97
C TRP A 187 0.08 3.05 10.52
N HIS A 188 -1.14 2.60 10.27
CA HIS A 188 -1.41 1.17 10.03
C HIS A 188 -0.73 0.63 8.76
N TRP A 189 -0.62 1.38 7.66
CA TRP A 189 0.04 0.92 6.44
C TRP A 189 1.53 0.67 6.59
N CYS A 190 2.20 1.33 7.54
CA CYS A 190 3.60 1.05 7.84
C CYS A 190 3.78 -0.34 8.42
N ARG A 191 2.72 -0.90 9.01
CA ARG A 191 2.74 -2.16 9.76
C ARG A 191 2.22 -3.37 8.96
N VAL A 192 1.75 -3.19 7.73
CA VAL A 192 1.15 -4.29 6.95
C VAL A 192 2.06 -5.50 6.90
N TRP A 193 3.36 -5.30 6.69
CA TRP A 193 4.33 -6.40 6.71
C TRP A 193 4.47 -7.04 8.10
N GLN A 194 4.40 -6.27 9.18
CA GLN A 194 4.43 -6.81 10.56
C GLN A 194 3.21 -7.70 10.80
N TRP A 195 2.03 -7.27 10.37
CA TRP A 195 0.81 -8.04 10.52
C TRP A 195 0.85 -9.33 9.70
N GLU A 196 1.52 -9.33 8.56
CA GLU A 196 1.69 -10.53 7.77
C GLU A 196 2.45 -11.64 8.54
N GLN A 197 3.31 -11.25 9.49
CA GLN A 197 4.02 -12.21 10.35
C GLN A 197 3.12 -12.84 11.43
N TYR A 198 1.93 -12.27 11.69
CA TYR A 198 1.01 -12.83 12.68
C TYR A 198 0.51 -14.20 12.26
N ARG A 199 0.44 -15.12 13.21
CA ARG A 199 -0.21 -16.41 13.05
C ARG A 199 -1.59 -16.35 13.67
N TYR A 200 -2.53 -17.09 13.09
CA TYR A 200 -3.84 -17.21 13.70
C TYR A 200 -3.71 -17.85 15.08
N ASP A 201 -4.25 -17.20 16.11
CA ASP A 201 -4.49 -17.78 17.43
C ASP A 201 -5.82 -18.55 17.48
N LEU A 202 -6.72 -18.32 16.52
CA LEU A 202 -7.93 -19.09 16.35
C LEU A 202 -7.63 -20.39 15.57
N PRO A 203 -8.06 -21.55 16.07
CA PRO A 203 -7.87 -22.82 15.37
C PRO A 203 -8.70 -22.86 14.07
N LEU A 204 -8.21 -23.62 13.09
CA LEU A 204 -9.02 -23.97 11.93
C LEU A 204 -9.94 -25.15 12.32
N SER A 205 -11.24 -24.97 12.20
CA SER A 205 -12.23 -26.02 12.46
C SER A 205 -12.03 -27.21 11.52
N LYS A 206 -12.26 -28.45 11.98
CA LYS A 206 -12.22 -29.64 11.11
C LYS A 206 -13.35 -29.59 10.07
N ALA A 207 -14.54 -29.17 10.48
CA ALA A 207 -15.70 -28.94 9.63
C ALA A 207 -16.57 -27.84 10.25
N LEU A 208 -17.34 -27.15 9.41
CA LEU A 208 -18.34 -26.20 9.88
C LEU A 208 -19.65 -26.93 10.26
N THR A 209 -20.27 -26.44 11.31
CA THR A 209 -21.63 -26.82 11.68
C THR A 209 -22.66 -26.31 10.67
N THR A 210 -23.86 -26.88 10.64
CA THR A 210 -24.96 -26.38 9.80
C THR A 210 -25.26 -24.91 10.06
N THR A 211 -25.23 -24.49 11.33
CA THR A 211 -25.45 -23.10 11.73
C THR A 211 -24.39 -22.17 11.14
N GLU A 212 -23.11 -22.50 11.25
CA GLU A 212 -22.02 -21.69 10.70
C GLU A 212 -22.10 -21.57 9.17
N LYS A 213 -22.50 -22.65 8.47
CA LYS A 213 -22.72 -22.60 7.02
C LYS A 213 -23.88 -21.66 6.65
N GLN A 214 -25.00 -21.72 7.39
CA GLN A 214 -26.13 -20.82 7.20
C GLN A 214 -25.76 -19.36 7.46
N GLU A 215 -24.94 -19.10 8.48
CA GLU A 215 -24.45 -17.78 8.78
C GLU A 215 -23.54 -17.21 7.68
N LEU A 216 -22.60 -18.02 7.16
CA LEU A 216 -21.77 -17.62 6.02
C LEU A 216 -22.64 -17.27 4.81
N ALA A 217 -23.59 -18.14 4.45
CA ALA A 217 -24.50 -17.89 3.34
C ALA A 217 -25.33 -16.61 3.55
N THR A 218 -25.75 -16.33 4.79
CA THR A 218 -26.47 -15.10 5.13
C THR A 218 -25.60 -13.87 5.00
N ILE A 219 -24.34 -13.91 5.45
CA ILE A 219 -23.39 -12.82 5.30
C ILE A 219 -23.12 -12.53 3.83
N GLU A 220 -22.89 -13.56 3.04
CA GLU A 220 -22.66 -13.45 1.60
C GLU A 220 -23.86 -12.83 0.87
N ALA A 221 -25.08 -13.29 1.16
CA ALA A 221 -26.31 -12.72 0.58
C ALA A 221 -26.49 -11.25 0.94
N ARG A 222 -26.34 -10.91 2.24
CA ARG A 222 -26.45 -9.51 2.69
C ARG A 222 -25.37 -8.61 2.12
N LEU A 223 -24.16 -9.12 1.87
CA LEU A 223 -23.11 -8.35 1.22
C LEU A 223 -23.51 -8.00 -0.23
N PHE A 224 -24.10 -8.90 -0.98
CA PHE A 224 -24.62 -8.61 -2.32
C PHE A 224 -25.70 -7.52 -2.26
N GLU A 225 -26.63 -7.60 -1.31
CA GLU A 225 -27.67 -6.58 -1.10
C GLU A 225 -27.07 -5.22 -0.70
N ALA A 226 -26.11 -5.22 0.22
CA ALA A 226 -25.48 -4.01 0.73
C ALA A 226 -24.67 -3.25 -0.32
N LEU A 227 -24.13 -3.94 -1.31
CA LEU A 227 -23.39 -3.31 -2.41
C LEU A 227 -24.32 -2.64 -3.45
N ASP A 228 -25.63 -2.93 -3.42
CA ASP A 228 -26.70 -2.34 -4.27
C ASP A 228 -26.34 -2.22 -5.77
N ILE A 229 -25.53 -3.16 -6.26
CA ILE A 229 -25.08 -3.14 -7.64
C ILE A 229 -26.07 -3.94 -8.48
N LYS A 230 -26.97 -3.24 -9.19
CA LYS A 230 -28.06 -3.88 -9.99
C LYS A 230 -27.78 -3.91 -11.49
N LYS A 231 -26.86 -3.06 -11.97
CA LYS A 231 -26.50 -2.95 -13.39
C LYS A 231 -25.14 -2.28 -13.57
N ALA A 232 -24.52 -2.51 -14.73
CA ALA A 232 -23.26 -1.85 -15.07
C ALA A 232 -23.45 -0.33 -15.22
N PRO A 233 -22.73 0.50 -14.44
CA PRO A 233 -22.75 1.95 -14.61
C PRO A 233 -22.03 2.34 -15.91
N ARG A 234 -22.72 2.91 -16.89
CA ARG A 234 -22.14 3.29 -18.19
C ARG A 234 -20.89 4.14 -18.08
N LYS A 235 -20.88 5.09 -17.14
CA LYS A 235 -19.76 5.99 -16.91
C LYS A 235 -18.51 5.22 -16.48
N ASP A 236 -18.64 4.26 -15.57
CA ASP A 236 -17.54 3.47 -15.06
C ASP A 236 -16.98 2.54 -16.14
N VAL A 237 -17.84 1.91 -16.93
CA VAL A 237 -17.42 1.08 -18.07
C VAL A 237 -16.64 1.90 -19.10
N SER A 238 -17.19 3.06 -19.53
CA SER A 238 -16.51 3.94 -20.49
C SER A 238 -15.17 4.44 -19.95
N LYS A 239 -15.10 4.78 -18.67
CA LYS A 239 -13.86 5.22 -18.03
C LYS A 239 -12.81 4.10 -18.03
N ALA A 240 -13.20 2.86 -17.70
CA ALA A 240 -12.30 1.71 -17.71
C ALA A 240 -11.66 1.49 -19.09
N TYR A 241 -12.48 1.48 -20.16
CA TYR A 241 -11.96 1.33 -21.52
C TYR A 241 -11.01 2.48 -21.93
N ASN A 242 -11.35 3.72 -21.59
CA ASN A 242 -10.51 4.88 -21.91
C ASN A 242 -9.18 4.81 -21.15
N THR A 243 -9.21 4.53 -19.85
CA THR A 243 -8.00 4.39 -19.02
C THR A 243 -7.13 3.24 -19.52
N PHE A 244 -7.73 2.08 -19.81
CA PHE A 244 -7.01 0.93 -20.35
C PHE A 244 -6.34 1.21 -21.70
N LYS A 245 -7.04 1.89 -22.59
CA LYS A 245 -6.49 2.31 -23.88
C LYS A 245 -5.30 3.26 -23.70
N THR A 246 -5.44 4.24 -22.80
CA THR A 246 -4.37 5.21 -22.52
C THR A 246 -3.17 4.55 -21.86
N ALA A 247 -3.41 3.63 -20.92
CA ALA A 247 -2.38 2.86 -20.23
C ALA A 247 -1.62 1.89 -21.16
N ALA A 248 -2.21 1.55 -22.30
CA ALA A 248 -1.60 0.70 -23.35
C ALA A 248 -1.08 -0.65 -22.82
N ILE A 249 -1.80 -1.23 -21.85
CA ILE A 249 -1.40 -2.49 -21.18
C ILE A 249 -1.44 -3.66 -22.17
N ARG A 250 -0.33 -4.38 -22.28
CA ARG A 250 -0.18 -5.57 -23.16
C ARG A 250 0.80 -6.56 -22.55
N PRO A 251 0.60 -7.88 -22.72
CA PRO A 251 1.63 -8.87 -22.45
C PRO A 251 2.87 -8.63 -23.33
N SER A 252 4.06 -8.81 -22.77
CA SER A 252 5.34 -8.67 -23.49
C SER A 252 6.37 -9.61 -22.87
N GLY A 253 6.84 -10.59 -23.63
CA GLY A 253 7.74 -11.60 -23.10
C GLY A 253 7.15 -12.32 -21.88
N ASN A 254 7.89 -12.35 -20.77
CA ASN A 254 7.44 -12.92 -19.51
C ASN A 254 6.70 -11.90 -18.60
N GLY A 255 6.57 -10.65 -19.03
CA GLY A 255 5.95 -9.57 -18.28
C GLY A 255 4.92 -8.80 -19.08
N PHE A 256 4.88 -7.49 -18.86
CA PHE A 256 3.90 -6.59 -19.46
C PHE A 256 4.55 -5.29 -19.89
N THR A 257 4.00 -4.68 -20.94
CA THR A 257 4.26 -3.27 -21.27
C THR A 257 3.01 -2.45 -21.01
N GLY A 258 3.19 -1.19 -20.68
CA GLY A 258 2.11 -0.25 -20.40
C GLY A 258 2.58 0.90 -19.50
N ALA A 259 1.67 1.82 -19.21
CA ALA A 259 1.93 2.91 -18.29
C ALA A 259 2.23 2.37 -16.88
N PRO A 260 3.32 2.76 -16.22
CA PRO A 260 3.64 2.26 -14.89
C PRO A 260 2.59 2.69 -13.87
N ILE A 261 2.27 1.79 -12.93
CA ILE A 261 1.42 2.11 -11.78
C ILE A 261 2.30 2.72 -10.71
N VAL A 262 2.05 3.97 -10.37
CA VAL A 262 2.84 4.72 -9.39
C VAL A 262 1.96 5.30 -8.29
N ALA A 263 2.56 5.58 -7.13
CA ALA A 263 1.84 6.24 -6.07
C ALA A 263 1.49 7.69 -6.47
N PRO A 264 0.35 8.24 -6.00
CA PRO A 264 -0.03 9.63 -6.30
C PRO A 264 1.02 10.67 -5.88
N ASP A 265 1.79 10.36 -4.84
CA ASP A 265 2.81 11.24 -4.26
C ASP A 265 4.22 10.93 -4.78
N GLU A 266 4.37 10.14 -5.83
CA GLU A 266 5.68 9.87 -6.42
C GLU A 266 6.30 11.16 -6.96
N LEU A 267 7.54 11.44 -6.52
CA LEU A 267 8.20 12.74 -6.72
C LEU A 267 8.49 13.05 -8.20
N ASN A 268 8.79 12.01 -8.98
CA ASN A 268 9.15 12.13 -10.38
C ASN A 268 8.04 11.62 -11.30
N ARG A 269 6.79 11.81 -10.89
CA ARG A 269 5.64 11.39 -11.68
C ARG A 269 5.66 12.03 -13.06
N GLN A 270 5.56 11.18 -14.10
CA GLN A 270 5.61 11.60 -15.48
C GLN A 270 4.21 11.59 -16.13
N LYS A 271 4.10 12.30 -17.26
CA LYS A 271 2.87 12.25 -18.06
C LYS A 271 2.67 10.84 -18.63
N GLY A 272 1.49 10.28 -18.44
CA GLY A 272 1.13 8.95 -18.92
C GLY A 272 1.17 7.85 -17.88
N GLU A 273 1.69 8.12 -16.69
CA GLU A 273 1.63 7.19 -15.56
C GLU A 273 0.22 7.07 -15.01
N ILE A 274 -0.11 5.91 -14.47
CA ILE A 274 -1.40 5.63 -13.85
C ILE A 274 -1.27 5.45 -12.34
N SER A 275 -2.35 5.70 -11.64
CA SER A 275 -2.44 5.62 -10.19
C SER A 275 -3.24 4.38 -9.74
N LEU A 276 -3.29 4.14 -8.42
CA LEU A 276 -4.21 3.15 -7.84
C LEU A 276 -5.68 3.46 -8.14
N ASN A 277 -6.07 4.74 -8.27
CA ASN A 277 -7.42 5.09 -8.69
C ASN A 277 -7.71 4.68 -10.14
N ASP A 278 -6.72 4.82 -11.04
CA ASP A 278 -6.86 4.37 -12.42
C ASP A 278 -6.96 2.84 -12.49
N LEU A 279 -6.20 2.13 -11.66
CA LEU A 279 -6.32 0.69 -11.50
C LEU A 279 -7.72 0.30 -10.98
N GLU A 280 -8.20 0.98 -9.94
CA GLU A 280 -9.55 0.79 -9.41
C GLU A 280 -10.62 0.99 -10.47
N ASP A 281 -10.52 2.05 -11.27
CA ASP A 281 -11.45 2.35 -12.36
C ASP A 281 -11.46 1.26 -13.45
N MET A 282 -10.29 0.80 -13.87
CA MET A 282 -10.20 -0.28 -14.87
C MET A 282 -10.81 -1.59 -14.35
N LEU A 283 -10.40 -2.04 -13.18
CA LEU A 283 -10.91 -3.28 -12.59
C LEU A 283 -12.42 -3.20 -12.33
N SER A 284 -12.91 -2.06 -11.79
CA SER A 284 -14.32 -1.95 -11.49
C SER A 284 -15.19 -1.87 -12.76
N GLY A 285 -14.81 -1.07 -13.75
CA GLY A 285 -15.58 -0.96 -14.98
C GLY A 285 -15.62 -2.26 -15.77
N PHE A 286 -14.50 -2.99 -15.87
CA PHE A 286 -14.49 -4.29 -16.54
C PHE A 286 -15.27 -5.37 -15.78
N ALA A 287 -15.21 -5.38 -14.43
CA ALA A 287 -16.03 -6.28 -13.64
C ALA A 287 -17.54 -6.04 -13.86
N TYR A 288 -17.97 -4.78 -13.83
CA TYR A 288 -19.37 -4.43 -14.09
C TYR A 288 -19.83 -4.84 -15.50
N ASP A 289 -19.01 -4.57 -16.52
CA ASP A 289 -19.33 -4.92 -17.90
C ASP A 289 -19.36 -6.45 -18.11
N ALA A 290 -18.41 -7.17 -17.51
CA ALA A 290 -18.37 -8.63 -17.56
C ALA A 290 -19.58 -9.26 -16.85
N CYS A 291 -19.95 -8.78 -15.66
CA CYS A 291 -21.03 -9.37 -14.86
C CYS A 291 -22.44 -9.01 -15.38
N TYR A 292 -22.66 -7.76 -15.77
CA TYR A 292 -24.02 -7.27 -16.08
C TYR A 292 -24.33 -7.18 -17.58
N ASN A 293 -23.31 -6.98 -18.41
CA ASN A 293 -23.46 -6.97 -19.86
C ASN A 293 -22.94 -8.26 -20.52
N HIS A 294 -22.43 -9.21 -19.73
CA HIS A 294 -21.86 -10.48 -20.19
C HIS A 294 -20.73 -10.30 -21.22
N SER A 295 -19.95 -9.23 -21.09
CA SER A 295 -18.85 -8.90 -22.01
C SER A 295 -17.66 -9.85 -21.82
N ALA A 296 -17.46 -10.75 -22.78
CA ALA A 296 -16.29 -11.64 -22.77
C ALA A 296 -14.98 -10.85 -22.91
N GLN A 297 -14.99 -9.70 -23.61
CA GLN A 297 -13.81 -8.85 -23.74
C GLN A 297 -13.45 -8.19 -22.40
N SER A 298 -14.43 -7.70 -21.66
CA SER A 298 -14.21 -7.13 -20.33
C SER A 298 -13.75 -8.18 -19.32
N MET A 299 -14.23 -9.41 -19.42
CA MET A 299 -13.73 -10.54 -18.63
C MET A 299 -12.21 -10.76 -18.88
N LYS A 300 -11.77 -10.78 -20.14
CA LYS A 300 -10.35 -10.90 -20.49
C LYS A 300 -9.53 -9.70 -20.00
N ASN A 301 -10.04 -8.49 -20.20
CA ASN A 301 -9.37 -7.26 -19.78
C ASN A 301 -9.24 -7.20 -18.25
N TYR A 302 -10.25 -7.66 -17.51
CA TYR A 302 -10.22 -7.72 -16.05
C TYR A 302 -9.02 -8.54 -15.54
N PHE A 303 -8.84 -9.76 -16.05
CA PHE A 303 -7.73 -10.60 -15.64
C PHE A 303 -6.38 -10.08 -16.16
N LEU A 304 -6.32 -9.53 -17.35
CA LEU A 304 -5.12 -8.88 -17.87
C LEU A 304 -4.68 -7.70 -16.98
N VAL A 305 -5.63 -6.89 -16.51
CA VAL A 305 -5.34 -5.77 -15.60
C VAL A 305 -4.89 -6.29 -14.23
N TRP A 306 -5.42 -7.41 -13.74
CA TRP A 306 -4.93 -8.04 -12.52
C TRP A 306 -3.50 -8.55 -12.66
N ASP A 307 -3.17 -9.24 -13.74
CA ASP A 307 -1.80 -9.71 -14.00
C ASP A 307 -0.83 -8.53 -14.09
N TYR A 308 -1.24 -7.48 -14.79
CA TYR A 308 -0.47 -6.24 -14.87
C TYR A 308 -0.32 -5.57 -13.49
N ALA A 309 -1.38 -5.45 -12.71
CA ALA A 309 -1.34 -4.85 -11.38
C ALA A 309 -0.37 -5.57 -10.43
N ILE A 310 -0.41 -6.90 -10.44
CA ILE A 310 0.50 -7.75 -9.66
C ILE A 310 1.94 -7.55 -10.13
N ASN A 311 2.19 -7.60 -11.43
CA ASN A 311 3.51 -7.32 -11.99
C ASN A 311 4.03 -5.94 -11.56
N GLN A 312 3.16 -4.92 -11.57
CA GLN A 312 3.49 -3.54 -11.25
C GLN A 312 3.58 -3.22 -9.75
N GLY A 313 3.33 -4.19 -8.88
CA GLY A 313 3.53 -4.03 -7.43
C GLY A 313 2.26 -3.97 -6.59
N PHE A 314 1.05 -4.10 -7.17
CA PHE A 314 -0.15 -4.35 -6.38
C PHE A 314 -0.25 -5.85 -6.06
N ALA A 315 0.74 -6.34 -5.31
CA ALA A 315 1.02 -7.75 -5.07
C ALA A 315 1.26 -8.01 -3.59
N PHE A 316 1.28 -9.29 -3.21
CA PHE A 316 1.62 -9.73 -1.86
C PHE A 316 3.01 -9.22 -1.45
N GLY A 317 3.10 -8.67 -0.23
CA GLY A 317 4.36 -8.24 0.36
C GLY A 317 4.93 -6.93 -0.21
N SER A 318 4.36 -6.42 -1.29
CA SER A 318 4.87 -5.24 -1.98
C SER A 318 4.49 -3.92 -1.28
N GLY A 319 4.92 -2.80 -1.84
CA GLY A 319 4.63 -1.44 -1.40
C GLY A 319 4.82 -0.46 -2.55
N MET A 320 4.02 0.60 -2.57
CA MET A 320 3.97 1.59 -3.64
C MET A 320 4.65 2.93 -3.25
N GLY A 321 5.57 2.89 -2.26
CA GLY A 321 6.29 4.05 -1.73
C GLY A 321 5.49 4.79 -0.69
N THR A 322 4.47 5.55 -1.06
CA THR A 322 3.49 6.06 -0.12
C THR A 322 2.23 5.24 -0.14
N ASN A 323 1.69 4.98 1.03
CA ASN A 323 0.42 4.30 1.21
C ASN A 323 -0.55 5.15 2.02
N HIS A 324 -0.27 6.45 2.13
CA HIS A 324 -1.14 7.35 2.87
C HIS A 324 -2.54 7.37 2.26
N HIS A 325 -3.52 6.97 3.06
CA HIS A 325 -4.93 6.88 2.66
C HIS A 325 -5.20 5.96 1.45
N TYR A 326 -4.34 4.97 1.18
CA TYR A 326 -4.52 4.06 0.04
C TYR A 326 -5.89 3.34 0.06
N GLY A 327 -6.44 3.10 1.23
CA GLY A 327 -7.76 2.49 1.38
C GLY A 327 -8.88 3.22 0.63
N TYR A 328 -8.76 4.55 0.44
CA TYR A 328 -9.72 5.30 -0.39
C TYR A 328 -9.58 5.00 -1.88
N GLN A 329 -8.42 4.53 -2.31
CA GLN A 329 -8.06 4.32 -3.71
C GLN A 329 -8.31 2.89 -4.20
N ILE A 330 -8.66 1.96 -3.29
CA ILE A 330 -8.77 0.54 -3.63
C ILE A 330 -10.14 -0.07 -3.30
N ARG A 331 -11.07 0.70 -2.73
CA ARG A 331 -12.34 0.15 -2.22
C ARG A 331 -13.15 -0.58 -3.27
N LYS A 332 -13.27 -0.02 -4.47
CA LYS A 332 -14.02 -0.64 -5.56
C LYS A 332 -13.33 -1.89 -6.11
N ILE A 333 -12.00 -2.01 -5.97
CA ILE A 333 -11.29 -3.24 -6.32
C ILE A 333 -11.89 -4.41 -5.54
N TYR A 334 -12.11 -4.23 -4.24
CA TYR A 334 -12.68 -5.29 -3.39
C TYR A 334 -14.13 -5.58 -3.69
N THR A 335 -14.97 -4.54 -3.82
CA THR A 335 -16.40 -4.74 -4.13
C THR A 335 -16.59 -5.43 -5.47
N THR A 336 -15.77 -5.12 -6.44
CA THR A 336 -15.83 -5.76 -7.77
C THR A 336 -15.13 -7.12 -7.81
N ALA A 337 -14.10 -7.35 -6.99
CA ALA A 337 -13.55 -8.69 -6.78
C ALA A 337 -14.62 -9.64 -6.21
N TRP A 338 -15.48 -9.14 -5.31
CA TRP A 338 -16.61 -9.92 -4.81
C TRP A 338 -17.60 -10.30 -5.91
N LEU A 339 -17.94 -9.38 -6.81
CA LEU A 339 -18.76 -9.69 -7.98
C LEU A 339 -18.12 -10.73 -8.89
N MET A 340 -16.81 -10.68 -9.04
CA MET A 340 -16.03 -11.57 -9.89
C MET A 340 -15.53 -12.82 -9.16
N ARG A 341 -15.98 -13.06 -7.93
CA ARG A 341 -15.46 -14.11 -7.03
C ARG A 341 -15.36 -15.47 -7.71
N ASP A 342 -16.44 -15.92 -8.33
CA ASP A 342 -16.49 -17.26 -8.94
C ASP A 342 -15.57 -17.38 -10.16
N ALA A 343 -15.36 -16.28 -10.89
CA ALA A 343 -14.40 -16.23 -11.97
C ALA A 343 -12.95 -16.20 -11.44
N ILE A 344 -12.69 -15.42 -10.39
CA ILE A 344 -11.38 -15.39 -9.71
C ILE A 344 -11.01 -16.76 -9.17
N TRP A 345 -11.93 -17.47 -8.50
CA TRP A 345 -11.68 -18.80 -7.94
C TRP A 345 -11.30 -19.85 -9.00
N LYS A 346 -11.72 -19.65 -10.25
CA LYS A 346 -11.41 -20.51 -11.39
C LYS A 346 -10.20 -20.03 -12.21
N ALA A 347 -9.68 -18.84 -11.93
CA ALA A 347 -8.59 -18.25 -12.70
C ALA A 347 -7.25 -18.95 -12.41
N PRO A 348 -6.37 -19.07 -13.41
CA PRO A 348 -5.03 -19.65 -13.22
C PRO A 348 -4.17 -18.85 -12.21
N ASN A 349 -4.32 -17.52 -12.16
CA ASN A 349 -3.61 -16.60 -11.28
C ASN A 349 -4.35 -16.31 -9.95
N ARG A 350 -5.34 -17.14 -9.61
CA ARG A 350 -6.18 -17.01 -8.41
C ARG A 350 -5.39 -16.71 -7.15
N ASP A 351 -4.37 -17.50 -6.87
CA ASP A 351 -3.63 -17.40 -5.61
C ASP A 351 -2.86 -16.08 -5.48
N ASN A 352 -2.36 -15.54 -6.60
CA ASN A 352 -1.74 -14.22 -6.65
C ASN A 352 -2.76 -13.10 -6.39
N ILE A 353 -3.95 -13.18 -6.99
CA ILE A 353 -5.03 -12.20 -6.76
C ILE A 353 -5.49 -12.26 -5.30
N LEU A 354 -5.77 -13.45 -4.76
CA LEU A 354 -6.24 -13.60 -3.38
C LEU A 354 -5.20 -13.13 -2.37
N SER A 355 -3.93 -13.47 -2.56
CA SER A 355 -2.86 -13.03 -1.67
C SER A 355 -2.66 -11.50 -1.72
N ALA A 356 -2.78 -10.87 -2.89
CA ALA A 356 -2.76 -9.42 -3.02
C ALA A 356 -3.94 -8.76 -2.28
N LEU A 357 -5.17 -9.26 -2.49
CA LEU A 357 -6.36 -8.75 -1.79
C LEU A 357 -6.22 -8.85 -0.27
N ILE A 358 -5.79 -10.00 0.24
CA ILE A 358 -5.58 -10.22 1.68
C ILE A 358 -4.52 -9.25 2.20
N PHE A 359 -3.39 -9.11 1.51
CA PHE A 359 -2.29 -8.25 1.94
C PHE A 359 -2.70 -6.78 1.98
N TRP A 360 -3.24 -6.25 0.88
CA TRP A 360 -3.58 -4.83 0.76
C TRP A 360 -4.81 -4.41 1.58
N SER A 361 -5.69 -5.34 1.97
CA SER A 361 -6.76 -5.07 2.94
C SER A 361 -6.26 -4.96 4.38
N ALA A 362 -5.03 -5.38 4.65
CA ALA A 362 -4.51 -5.57 6.00
C ALA A 362 -5.35 -6.54 6.86
N LEU A 363 -5.98 -7.55 6.23
CA LEU A 363 -6.78 -8.57 6.94
C LEU A 363 -5.94 -9.31 7.97
N GLN A 364 -4.65 -9.51 7.71
CA GLN A 364 -3.72 -10.24 8.58
C GLN A 364 -3.58 -9.64 9.98
N GLU A 365 -3.88 -8.35 10.19
CA GLU A 365 -3.90 -7.79 11.54
C GLU A 365 -4.98 -8.40 12.44
N THR A 366 -6.02 -8.99 11.84
CA THR A 366 -7.14 -9.63 12.56
C THR A 366 -6.88 -11.08 12.96
N ARG A 367 -5.71 -11.63 12.60
CA ARG A 367 -5.29 -12.99 12.99
C ARG A 367 -5.13 -13.15 14.50
N ILE A 368 -4.90 -12.04 15.20
CA ILE A 368 -4.83 -11.94 16.66
C ILE A 368 -5.80 -10.87 17.18
N PRO A 369 -6.12 -10.83 18.48
CA PRO A 369 -6.92 -9.77 19.08
C PRO A 369 -6.33 -8.38 18.79
N TYR A 370 -7.22 -7.37 18.78
CA TYR A 370 -6.78 -5.98 18.59
C TYR A 370 -5.68 -5.58 19.59
N GLN A 371 -4.62 -4.98 19.07
CA GLN A 371 -3.52 -4.44 19.86
C GLN A 371 -3.70 -2.92 20.00
N TYR A 372 -3.80 -2.42 21.22
CA TYR A 372 -3.97 -0.98 21.48
C TYR A 372 -2.74 -0.16 21.02
N GLY A 373 -2.93 1.15 20.85
CA GLY A 373 -1.86 2.11 20.64
C GLY A 373 -1.73 2.63 19.20
N ARG A 374 -2.79 2.51 18.36
CA ARG A 374 -2.78 3.04 17.00
C ARG A 374 -3.68 4.26 16.85
N ASP A 375 -3.12 5.35 16.35
CA ASP A 375 -3.86 6.58 16.07
C ASP A 375 -4.75 6.43 14.83
N GLU A 376 -4.29 5.68 13.82
CA GLU A 376 -4.95 5.47 12.53
C GLU A 376 -6.10 4.44 12.54
N LEU A 377 -6.61 4.11 13.71
CA LEU A 377 -7.67 3.11 13.85
C LEU A 377 -8.95 3.51 13.10
N LEU A 378 -9.29 4.80 13.10
CA LEU A 378 -10.48 5.30 12.42
C LEU A 378 -10.37 5.15 10.90
N ASP A 379 -9.18 5.37 10.34
CA ASP A 379 -8.92 5.11 8.91
C ASP A 379 -9.09 3.63 8.58
N SER A 380 -8.61 2.74 9.43
CA SER A 380 -8.80 1.30 9.25
C SER A 380 -10.28 0.91 9.25
N TRP A 381 -11.09 1.45 10.15
CA TRP A 381 -12.54 1.22 10.14
C TRP A 381 -13.21 1.80 8.90
N HIS A 382 -12.84 3.03 8.51
CA HIS A 382 -13.49 3.75 7.43
C HIS A 382 -13.16 3.18 6.05
N THR A 383 -11.90 2.86 5.81
CA THR A 383 -11.43 2.54 4.46
C THR A 383 -11.16 1.06 4.22
N LEU A 384 -10.80 0.32 5.29
CA LEU A 384 -10.34 -1.07 5.15
C LEU A 384 -11.29 -2.11 5.77
N LEU A 385 -12.33 -1.72 6.52
CA LEU A 385 -13.23 -2.70 7.14
C LEU A 385 -13.98 -3.53 6.09
N MET A 386 -14.50 -2.89 5.04
CA MET A 386 -15.15 -3.60 3.94
C MET A 386 -14.14 -4.40 3.09
N PRO A 387 -12.98 -3.87 2.70
CA PRO A 387 -11.89 -4.67 2.11
C PRO A 387 -11.51 -5.90 2.94
N LYS A 388 -11.34 -5.78 4.27
CA LYS A 388 -11.09 -6.92 5.15
C LYS A 388 -12.22 -7.95 5.13
N THR A 389 -13.47 -7.48 5.18
CA THR A 389 -14.65 -8.35 5.13
C THR A 389 -14.69 -9.15 3.84
N ILE A 390 -14.51 -8.48 2.70
CA ILE A 390 -14.50 -9.14 1.40
C ILE A 390 -13.31 -10.10 1.31
N SER A 391 -12.11 -9.70 1.72
CA SER A 391 -10.94 -10.57 1.71
C SER A 391 -11.14 -11.83 2.55
N ALA A 392 -11.80 -11.72 3.71
CA ALA A 392 -12.16 -12.86 4.53
C ALA A 392 -13.13 -13.82 3.82
N LEU A 393 -14.05 -13.28 3.02
CA LEU A 393 -15.01 -14.08 2.24
C LEU A 393 -14.43 -14.63 0.93
N MET A 394 -13.28 -14.12 0.47
CA MET A 394 -12.61 -14.58 -0.74
C MET A 394 -11.81 -15.88 -0.56
N PHE A 395 -11.56 -16.35 0.65
CA PHE A 395 -10.95 -17.68 0.84
C PHE A 395 -11.80 -18.77 0.17
N VAL A 396 -11.14 -19.69 -0.54
CA VAL A 396 -11.83 -20.79 -1.21
C VAL A 396 -12.42 -21.77 -0.19
N ASP A 397 -11.66 -22.09 0.86
CA ASP A 397 -12.11 -22.97 1.95
C ASP A 397 -13.10 -22.24 2.88
N GLU A 398 -14.31 -22.78 3.03
CA GLU A 398 -15.34 -22.23 3.91
C GLU A 398 -14.90 -22.12 5.38
N ARG A 399 -14.01 -23.00 5.83
CA ARG A 399 -13.46 -23.00 7.20
C ARG A 399 -12.52 -21.82 7.40
N GLU A 400 -11.73 -21.48 6.38
CA GLU A 400 -10.88 -20.30 6.38
C GLU A 400 -11.73 -19.01 6.36
N ARG A 401 -12.83 -18.98 5.59
CA ARG A 401 -13.78 -17.85 5.62
C ARG A 401 -14.34 -17.65 7.02
N ALA A 402 -14.81 -18.72 7.66
CA ALA A 402 -15.37 -18.65 9.01
C ALA A 402 -14.31 -18.20 10.04
N ARG A 403 -13.09 -18.75 9.99
CA ARG A 403 -11.99 -18.35 10.86
C ARG A 403 -11.62 -16.88 10.67
N ALA A 404 -11.49 -16.43 9.43
CA ALA A 404 -11.12 -15.03 9.13
C ALA A 404 -12.20 -14.05 9.58
N LEU A 405 -13.48 -14.35 9.36
CA LEU A 405 -14.61 -13.52 9.83
C LEU A 405 -14.70 -13.51 11.36
N THR A 406 -14.42 -14.62 12.02
CA THR A 406 -14.36 -14.69 13.49
C THR A 406 -13.23 -13.82 14.03
N GLY A 407 -12.04 -13.91 13.41
CA GLY A 407 -10.90 -13.05 13.73
C GLY A 407 -11.22 -11.57 13.54
N LEU A 408 -11.82 -11.20 12.40
CA LEU A 408 -12.23 -9.84 12.10
C LEU A 408 -13.28 -9.31 13.09
N SER A 409 -14.30 -10.11 13.42
CA SER A 409 -15.32 -9.73 14.40
C SER A 409 -14.72 -9.49 15.79
N ARG A 410 -13.82 -10.36 16.23
CA ARG A 410 -13.10 -10.24 17.50
C ARG A 410 -12.20 -9.00 17.51
N TRP A 411 -11.44 -8.81 16.44
CA TRP A 411 -10.56 -7.65 16.27
C TRP A 411 -11.36 -6.35 16.33
N LEU A 412 -12.47 -6.27 15.57
CA LEU A 412 -13.35 -5.11 15.56
C LEU A 412 -13.96 -4.86 16.95
N SER A 413 -14.46 -5.89 17.62
CA SER A 413 -15.03 -5.77 18.97
C SER A 413 -14.00 -5.25 19.98
N GLY A 414 -12.75 -5.73 19.90
CA GLY A 414 -11.66 -5.22 20.74
C GLY A 414 -11.30 -3.78 20.41
N SER A 415 -11.25 -3.42 19.12
CA SER A 415 -10.90 -2.09 18.65
C SER A 415 -11.96 -1.02 18.99
N LEU A 416 -13.21 -1.41 19.17
CA LEU A 416 -14.33 -0.54 19.58
C LEU A 416 -14.40 -0.31 21.11
N GLN A 417 -13.52 -0.91 21.90
CA GLN A 417 -13.43 -0.59 23.32
C GLN A 417 -12.85 0.82 23.53
N TYR A 418 -13.04 1.36 24.72
CA TYR A 418 -12.53 2.69 25.05
C TYR A 418 -11.01 2.75 24.91
N SER A 419 -10.53 3.73 24.17
CA SER A 419 -9.09 3.99 24.01
C SER A 419 -8.59 5.01 25.03
N PRO A 420 -7.40 4.81 25.62
CA PRO A 420 -6.86 5.72 26.63
C PRO A 420 -6.31 7.01 26.00
N GLY A 421 -6.21 8.06 26.81
CA GLY A 421 -5.54 9.32 26.48
C GLY A 421 -5.99 9.91 25.14
N THR A 422 -5.04 10.35 24.33
CA THR A 422 -5.27 10.96 23.00
C THR A 422 -5.18 9.96 21.83
N ILE A 423 -4.95 8.68 22.12
CA ILE A 423 -4.90 7.63 21.09
C ILE A 423 -6.23 7.55 20.34
N GLY A 424 -6.20 7.31 19.04
CA GLY A 424 -7.38 7.16 18.19
C GLY A 424 -8.37 6.11 18.71
N GLY A 425 -9.65 6.31 18.49
CA GLY A 425 -10.73 5.42 18.90
C GLY A 425 -11.82 6.09 19.71
N ILE A 426 -12.69 5.30 20.33
CA ILE A 426 -13.85 5.76 21.12
C ILE A 426 -13.40 6.06 22.56
N LYS A 427 -13.85 7.21 23.11
CA LYS A 427 -13.59 7.63 24.48
C LYS A 427 -14.74 7.30 25.41
N VAL A 428 -14.48 7.34 26.72
CA VAL A 428 -15.49 6.99 27.75
C VAL A 428 -16.71 7.91 27.73
N ASP A 429 -16.55 9.14 27.28
CA ASP A 429 -17.63 10.11 27.06
C ASP A 429 -18.38 9.95 25.74
N GLY A 430 -18.02 8.93 24.96
CA GLY A 430 -18.58 8.66 23.64
C GLY A 430 -18.00 9.48 22.50
N THR A 431 -17.02 10.35 22.73
CA THR A 431 -16.32 11.07 21.68
C THR A 431 -15.36 10.13 20.94
N THR A 432 -14.93 10.52 19.74
CA THR A 432 -13.90 9.81 19.00
C THR A 432 -12.70 10.69 18.74
N PHE A 433 -11.52 10.11 18.89
CA PHE A 433 -10.25 10.76 18.65
C PHE A 433 -9.57 10.16 17.43
N HIS A 434 -8.93 11.05 16.67
CA HIS A 434 -8.11 10.74 15.50
C HIS A 434 -7.02 11.79 15.36
N HIS A 435 -5.81 11.43 14.96
CA HIS A 435 -4.67 12.36 14.91
C HIS A 435 -4.40 13.09 16.24
N GLY A 436 -4.53 12.38 17.36
CA GLY A 436 -4.26 12.91 18.68
C GLY A 436 -5.32 13.87 19.24
N GLY A 437 -6.48 14.04 18.58
CA GLY A 437 -7.52 14.98 18.97
C GLY A 437 -8.95 14.52 18.73
N PHE A 438 -9.89 15.31 19.21
CA PHE A 438 -11.32 15.13 18.97
C PHE A 438 -11.67 15.41 17.50
N TYR A 439 -12.27 14.43 16.81
CA TYR A 439 -12.52 14.51 15.38
C TYR A 439 -13.94 14.09 14.98
N PRO A 440 -14.98 14.86 15.34
CA PRO A 440 -16.38 14.45 15.21
C PRO A 440 -16.86 14.31 13.77
N ALA A 441 -16.36 15.15 12.85
CA ALA A 441 -16.78 15.13 11.45
C ALA A 441 -16.40 13.81 10.74
N TYR A 442 -15.26 13.24 11.12
CA TYR A 442 -14.78 11.97 10.56
C TYR A 442 -15.54 10.77 11.13
N THR A 443 -15.94 10.88 12.38
CA THR A 443 -16.59 9.82 13.16
C THR A 443 -17.84 9.28 12.49
N THR A 444 -18.67 10.15 11.91
CA THR A 444 -19.95 9.74 11.31
C THR A 444 -19.76 8.74 10.17
N GLY A 445 -18.81 9.03 9.25
CA GLY A 445 -18.46 8.14 8.15
C GLY A 445 -17.89 6.81 8.64
N VAL A 446 -17.01 6.87 9.65
CA VAL A 446 -16.41 5.68 10.27
C VAL A 446 -17.44 4.78 10.91
N LEU A 447 -18.34 5.34 11.74
CA LEU A 447 -19.37 4.56 12.42
C LEU A 447 -20.42 3.99 11.44
N ALA A 448 -20.68 4.66 10.31
CA ALA A 448 -21.53 4.12 9.26
C ALA A 448 -20.94 2.82 8.69
N MET A 449 -19.62 2.76 8.44
CA MET A 449 -18.95 1.55 7.95
C MET A 449 -18.98 0.42 8.98
N VAL A 450 -18.76 0.74 10.25
CA VAL A 450 -18.91 -0.23 11.37
C VAL A 450 -20.35 -0.75 11.42
N GLY A 451 -21.34 0.15 11.30
CA GLY A 451 -22.75 -0.20 11.23
C GLY A 451 -23.08 -1.15 10.08
N GLN A 452 -22.54 -0.90 8.90
CA GLN A 452 -22.68 -1.80 7.74
C GLN A 452 -22.14 -3.20 8.04
N PHE A 453 -20.94 -3.31 8.61
CA PHE A 453 -20.37 -4.61 8.99
C PHE A 453 -21.28 -5.34 10.00
N ILE A 454 -21.80 -4.65 11.01
CA ILE A 454 -22.72 -5.23 11.99
C ILE A 454 -24.00 -5.72 11.32
N ALA A 455 -24.52 -4.98 10.35
CA ALA A 455 -25.74 -5.35 9.61
C ALA A 455 -25.54 -6.60 8.73
N LEU A 456 -24.35 -6.84 8.22
CA LEU A 456 -24.04 -8.05 7.47
C LEU A 456 -24.12 -9.30 8.34
N THR A 457 -23.80 -9.21 9.63
CA THR A 457 -23.69 -10.37 10.51
C THR A 457 -25.03 -10.71 11.18
N PRO A 458 -25.50 -11.98 11.16
CA PRO A 458 -26.70 -12.43 11.87
C PRO A 458 -26.60 -12.24 13.40
N GLN A 459 -27.73 -12.23 14.09
CA GLN A 459 -27.83 -12.14 15.55
C GLN A 459 -28.67 -13.28 16.11
N PRO A 460 -28.28 -13.94 17.21
CA PRO A 460 -26.96 -13.98 17.85
C PRO A 460 -25.97 -14.79 16.99
N HIS A 461 -24.66 -14.56 17.16
CA HIS A 461 -23.68 -15.09 16.21
C HIS A 461 -22.63 -15.98 16.90
N PRO A 462 -22.46 -17.29 16.59
CA PRO A 462 -21.38 -18.13 17.10
C PRO A 462 -19.99 -17.57 16.73
N ILE A 463 -19.84 -17.00 15.54
CA ILE A 463 -18.61 -16.32 15.09
C ILE A 463 -18.31 -15.08 15.96
N ARG A 464 -19.28 -14.55 16.73
CA ARG A 464 -19.13 -13.40 17.65
C ARG A 464 -18.81 -13.80 19.10
N SER A 465 -19.08 -15.03 19.50
CA SER A 465 -19.09 -15.42 20.92
C SER A 465 -17.72 -15.76 21.51
N TYR A 466 -16.64 -15.43 20.83
CA TYR A 466 -15.30 -15.77 21.29
C TYR A 466 -14.75 -14.87 22.41
N SER A 467 -15.41 -13.79 22.78
CA SER A 467 -15.12 -13.06 23.99
C SER A 467 -16.30 -13.21 24.94
N GLY A 468 -16.11 -13.82 26.09
CA GLY A 468 -17.11 -14.08 27.13
C GLY A 468 -17.83 -12.85 27.72
N SER A 469 -17.93 -11.78 26.96
CA SER A 469 -18.71 -10.58 27.23
C SER A 469 -19.47 -10.18 25.97
N THR A 470 -20.78 -10.18 26.04
CA THR A 470 -21.73 -9.79 25.01
C THR A 470 -21.46 -8.36 24.47
N PRO A 471 -20.76 -8.18 23.33
CA PRO A 471 -20.49 -6.82 22.81
C PRO A 471 -21.72 -6.18 22.15
N SER A 472 -22.76 -6.97 21.85
CA SER A 472 -23.78 -6.58 20.89
C SER A 472 -24.66 -5.40 21.30
N LEU A 473 -25.03 -5.27 22.58
CA LEU A 473 -25.92 -4.20 23.02
C LEU A 473 -25.20 -2.88 23.27
N LYS A 474 -23.99 -2.93 23.85
CA LYS A 474 -23.21 -1.71 24.14
C LYS A 474 -22.74 -1.04 22.85
N ILE A 475 -22.24 -1.78 21.87
CA ILE A 475 -21.77 -1.23 20.59
C ILE A 475 -22.93 -0.61 19.81
N ARG A 476 -24.11 -1.27 19.73
CA ARG A 476 -25.30 -0.71 19.11
C ARG A 476 -25.75 0.57 19.80
N PHE A 477 -25.74 0.59 21.13
CA PHE A 477 -26.13 1.74 21.90
C PHE A 477 -25.17 2.91 21.73
N TYR A 478 -23.87 2.66 21.67
CA TYR A 478 -22.86 3.69 21.44
C TYR A 478 -22.91 4.27 20.03
N ILE A 479 -23.00 3.46 19.00
CA ILE A 479 -23.14 3.92 17.62
C ILE A 479 -24.43 4.76 17.51
N TYR A 480 -25.53 4.30 18.06
CA TYR A 480 -26.82 5.00 18.03
C TYR A 480 -26.79 6.29 18.86
N ALA A 481 -26.19 6.29 20.04
CA ALA A 481 -26.01 7.46 20.89
C ALA A 481 -25.11 8.51 20.24
N GLN A 482 -24.02 8.12 19.61
CA GLN A 482 -23.13 9.01 18.85
C GLN A 482 -23.85 9.64 17.65
N LEU A 483 -24.60 8.86 16.89
CA LEU A 483 -25.38 9.36 15.77
C LEU A 483 -26.46 10.34 16.21
N LEU A 484 -27.14 10.06 17.34
CA LEU A 484 -28.14 10.95 17.92
C LEU A 484 -27.52 12.23 18.49
N GLN A 485 -26.37 12.13 19.14
CA GLN A 485 -25.67 13.29 19.71
C GLN A 485 -25.16 14.22 18.62
N GLN A 486 -24.65 13.66 17.52
CA GLN A 486 -24.21 14.46 16.37
C GLN A 486 -25.38 15.09 15.59
N SER A 487 -26.50 14.40 15.47
CA SER A 487 -27.70 14.98 14.87
C SER A 487 -28.24 16.17 15.71
N ARG A 488 -28.16 16.09 17.04
CA ARG A 488 -28.54 17.20 17.94
C ARG A 488 -27.56 18.38 17.89
N MET A 489 -26.24 18.14 17.72
CA MET A 489 -25.24 19.20 17.55
C MET A 489 -25.35 19.89 16.18
N GLY A 490 -25.69 19.15 15.15
CA GLY A 490 -25.90 19.68 13.78
C GLY A 490 -27.06 20.67 13.69
N HIS A 491 -28.08 20.55 14.55
CA HIS A 491 -29.20 21.50 14.62
C HIS A 491 -28.87 22.82 15.34
N ARG A 492 -27.80 22.89 16.12
CA ARG A 492 -27.44 24.14 16.85
C ARG A 492 -26.42 25.00 16.12
N HIS A 493 -25.69 24.46 15.16
CA HIS A 493 -24.80 25.22 14.28
C HIS A 493 -25.17 24.91 12.85
N GLN A 494 -25.55 25.96 12.09
CA GLN A 494 -25.71 25.86 10.64
C GLN A 494 -24.35 25.54 10.00
N TRP A 495 -23.97 24.28 10.06
CA TRP A 495 -22.87 23.78 9.25
C TRP A 495 -23.37 23.70 7.81
N LYS A 496 -23.01 24.68 7.00
CA LYS A 496 -22.99 24.50 5.55
C LYS A 496 -22.04 23.34 5.28
N THR A 497 -22.60 22.17 5.24
CA THR A 497 -21.88 20.90 5.09
C THR A 497 -21.14 20.88 3.75
N PRO A 498 -19.84 20.54 3.73
CA PRO A 498 -19.14 20.17 2.51
C PRO A 498 -19.67 18.91 1.85
N PHE A 499 -20.63 18.22 2.46
CA PHE A 499 -21.12 16.90 2.05
C PHE A 499 -21.87 16.87 0.70
N ARG A 500 -22.37 17.99 0.18
CA ARG A 500 -23.01 18.02 -1.14
C ARG A 500 -22.04 17.86 -2.32
N ARG A 501 -20.72 17.97 -2.09
CA ARG A 501 -19.71 17.84 -3.16
C ARG A 501 -19.15 16.44 -3.36
N TRP A 502 -19.48 15.47 -2.52
CA TRP A 502 -18.91 14.11 -2.60
C TRP A 502 -19.75 13.12 -3.39
N HIS A 503 -21.01 13.47 -3.71
CA HIS A 503 -21.89 12.65 -4.54
C HIS A 503 -21.98 13.09 -6.00
N GLU A 504 -21.40 14.23 -6.36
CA GLU A 504 -21.49 14.79 -7.73
C GLU A 504 -20.12 14.95 -8.44
N ARG A 505 -19.06 14.31 -7.93
CA ARG A 505 -17.77 14.24 -8.65
C ARG A 505 -17.28 12.80 -8.78
#